data_85463893c3f31342672a5b15bb395b10
#
_entry.id   85463893c3f31342672a5b15bb395b10
#
_cell.length_a   1.000
_cell.length_b   1.000
_cell.length_c   1.000
_cell.angle_alpha   90.00
_cell.angle_beta   90.00
_cell.angle_gamma   90.00
#
_symmetry.space_group_name_H-M   'P 1'
#
loop_
_entity.id
_entity.type
_entity.pdbx_description
1 polymer ?
#
loop_
_entity_poly.entity_id
_entity_poly.type
_entity_poly.pdbx_seq_one_letter_code
_entity_poly.pdbx_strand_id
1 'polypeptide(L)'
;ASDLIGQAEHDNLAQCILISKDKSLIDKVQNEISKQLKEILRSSIARQSLSSNGILMHISSDKKIIEVVNKIAPEHLELNLKNYKSFIPKIKNAGSICLGKYAVMAMTDYNVGSNHILPTNGSAKYSSGVSVNEFYKRISYINLSKKGIESLGPSVITLANYEGLAGHAQSV
;
A
#
# COMPACT_ATOMS: atom_id res chain seq x y z
N ALA A 1 16.44 2.93 -12.05
CA ALA A 1 16.05 4.06 -12.93
C ALA A 1 14.84 3.68 -13.76
N SER A 2 14.90 2.56 -14.49
CA SER A 2 13.81 2.12 -15.37
C SER A 2 12.48 1.98 -14.64
N ASP A 3 12.46 1.42 -13.43
CA ASP A 3 11.22 1.25 -12.63
C ASP A 3 10.61 2.59 -12.23
N LEU A 4 11.44 3.58 -11.85
CA LEU A 4 10.97 4.93 -11.57
C LEU A 4 10.38 5.61 -12.82
N ILE A 5 10.99 5.39 -13.97
CA ILE A 5 10.50 5.91 -15.26
C ILE A 5 9.22 5.21 -15.67
N GLY A 6 9.15 3.88 -15.52
CA GLY A 6 7.96 3.09 -15.80
C GLY A 6 6.73 3.58 -15.01
N GLN A 7 6.90 3.92 -13.73
CA GLN A 7 5.84 4.54 -12.94
C GLN A 7 5.56 5.99 -13.39
N ALA A 8 6.60 6.76 -13.67
CA ALA A 8 6.46 8.18 -14.03
C ALA A 8 5.75 8.40 -15.37
N GLU A 9 5.86 7.47 -16.33
CA GLU A 9 5.23 7.61 -17.64
C GLU A 9 3.72 7.37 -17.65
N HIS A 10 3.14 6.85 -16.55
CA HIS A 10 1.69 6.63 -16.44
C HIS A 10 0.91 7.93 -16.45
N ASP A 11 1.30 8.89 -15.59
CA ASP A 11 0.57 10.15 -15.41
C ASP A 11 1.49 11.28 -14.91
N ASN A 12 1.17 12.53 -15.24
CA ASN A 12 1.89 13.72 -14.78
C ASN A 12 1.89 13.88 -13.26
N LEU A 13 0.88 13.32 -12.57
CA LEU A 13 0.73 13.35 -11.11
C LEU A 13 1.34 12.11 -10.43
N ALA A 14 1.87 11.14 -11.19
CA ALA A 14 2.52 9.96 -10.62
C ALA A 14 3.65 10.40 -9.67
N GLN A 15 3.76 9.72 -8.53
CA GLN A 15 4.81 9.96 -7.55
C GLN A 15 5.80 8.81 -7.55
N CYS A 16 7.07 9.11 -7.80
CA CYS A 16 8.16 8.15 -7.83
C CYS A 16 9.18 8.47 -6.73
N ILE A 17 9.44 7.51 -5.86
CA ILE A 17 10.30 7.72 -4.69
C ILE A 17 11.42 6.68 -4.69
N LEU A 18 12.68 7.13 -4.64
CA LEU A 18 13.83 6.29 -4.36
C LEU A 18 14.34 6.57 -2.96
N ILE A 19 14.51 5.50 -2.16
CA ILE A 19 15.18 5.57 -0.87
C ILE A 19 16.43 4.69 -0.93
N SER A 20 17.59 5.24 -0.61
CA SER A 20 18.83 4.48 -0.57
C SER A 20 19.70 4.87 0.62
N LYS A 21 20.44 3.90 1.14
CA LYS A 21 21.53 4.12 2.11
C LYS A 21 22.82 4.58 1.44
N ASP A 22 22.94 4.38 0.14
CA ASP A 22 24.10 4.76 -0.65
C ASP A 22 23.78 6.01 -1.46
N LYS A 23 24.43 7.11 -1.09
CA LYS A 23 24.29 8.39 -1.79
C LYS A 23 24.81 8.30 -3.23
N SER A 24 25.89 7.55 -3.46
CA SER A 24 26.45 7.40 -4.81
C SER A 24 25.50 6.66 -5.75
N LEU A 25 24.66 5.75 -5.23
CA LEU A 25 23.60 5.11 -6.00
C LEU A 25 22.53 6.11 -6.42
N ILE A 26 22.15 7.01 -5.53
CA ILE A 26 21.17 8.06 -5.84
C ILE A 26 21.66 8.92 -7.00
N ASP A 27 22.91 9.38 -6.93
CA ASP A 27 23.51 10.20 -7.99
C ASP A 27 23.57 9.44 -9.34
N LYS A 28 23.93 8.15 -9.30
CA LYS A 28 23.94 7.29 -10.50
C LYS A 28 22.54 7.10 -11.09
N VAL A 29 21.53 6.88 -10.25
CA VAL A 29 20.13 6.73 -10.69
C VAL A 29 19.64 8.01 -11.31
N GLN A 30 19.91 9.18 -10.74
CA GLN A 30 19.53 10.48 -11.29
C GLN A 30 20.14 10.71 -12.67
N ASN A 31 21.43 10.38 -12.83
CA ASN A 31 22.10 10.48 -14.12
C ASN A 31 21.51 9.52 -15.16
N GLU A 32 21.19 8.29 -14.73
CA GLU A 32 20.62 7.27 -15.60
C GLU A 32 19.21 7.60 -16.04
N ILE A 33 18.37 8.15 -15.15
CA ILE A 33 17.04 8.69 -15.50
C ILE A 33 17.18 9.73 -16.61
N SER A 34 18.13 10.66 -16.49
CA SER A 34 18.34 11.72 -17.48
C SER A 34 18.73 11.20 -18.86
N LYS A 35 19.38 10.02 -18.92
CA LYS A 35 19.71 9.34 -20.19
C LYS A 35 18.49 8.62 -20.76
N GLN A 36 17.85 7.73 -19.96
CA GLN A 36 16.75 6.89 -20.40
C GLN A 36 15.52 7.70 -20.83
N LEU A 37 15.26 8.84 -20.20
CA LEU A 37 14.18 9.75 -20.58
C LEU A 37 14.31 10.31 -22.02
N LYS A 38 15.45 10.17 -22.68
CA LYS A 38 15.63 10.59 -24.08
C LYS A 38 15.11 9.55 -25.07
N GLU A 39 14.94 8.30 -24.62
CA GLU A 39 14.69 7.13 -25.46
C GLU A 39 13.24 6.66 -25.39
N ILE A 40 12.45 7.12 -24.43
CA ILE A 40 11.07 6.68 -24.23
C ILE A 40 10.05 7.56 -24.96
N LEU A 41 8.98 6.97 -25.46
CA LEU A 41 7.93 7.68 -26.19
C LEU A 41 7.18 8.71 -25.33
N ARG A 42 6.89 8.37 -24.08
CA ARG A 42 6.15 9.25 -23.14
C ARG A 42 7.07 10.13 -22.28
N SER A 43 8.20 10.53 -22.84
CA SER A 43 9.24 11.32 -22.14
C SER A 43 8.72 12.61 -21.50
N SER A 44 7.79 13.32 -22.14
CA SER A 44 7.21 14.56 -21.61
C SER A 44 6.43 14.32 -20.32
N ILE A 45 5.60 13.28 -20.27
CA ILE A 45 4.80 12.90 -19.09
C ILE A 45 5.74 12.47 -17.96
N ALA A 46 6.68 11.56 -18.25
CA ALA A 46 7.63 11.08 -17.25
C ALA A 46 8.51 12.20 -16.68
N ARG A 47 8.96 13.17 -17.51
CA ARG A 47 9.71 14.35 -17.04
C ARG A 47 8.87 15.21 -16.12
N GLN A 48 7.63 15.49 -16.48
CA GLN A 48 6.72 16.28 -15.66
C GLN A 48 6.49 15.62 -14.31
N SER A 49 6.16 14.33 -14.29
CA SER A 49 5.97 13.54 -13.09
C SER A 49 7.22 13.57 -12.18
N LEU A 50 8.39 13.21 -12.73
CA LEU A 50 9.63 13.16 -11.96
C LEU A 50 10.09 14.53 -11.47
N SER A 51 9.88 15.61 -12.22
CA SER A 51 10.27 16.95 -11.81
C SER A 51 9.37 17.54 -10.74
N SER A 52 8.08 17.23 -10.77
CA SER A 52 7.10 17.78 -9.83
C SER A 52 6.92 16.91 -8.58
N ASN A 53 6.97 15.59 -8.72
CA ASN A 53 6.59 14.62 -7.68
C ASN A 53 7.68 13.58 -7.38
N GLY A 54 8.79 13.58 -8.13
CA GLY A 54 9.89 12.64 -7.91
C GLY A 54 10.68 13.00 -6.65
N ILE A 55 11.01 12.00 -5.84
CA ILE A 55 11.75 12.21 -4.59
C ILE A 55 12.91 11.22 -4.51
N LEU A 56 14.12 11.73 -4.27
CA LEU A 56 15.31 10.94 -4.00
C LEU A 56 15.74 11.15 -2.55
N MET A 57 15.73 10.10 -1.73
CA MET A 57 16.04 10.18 -0.30
C MET A 57 17.27 9.36 0.07
N HIS A 58 18.22 9.98 0.73
CA HIS A 58 19.32 9.29 1.43
C HIS A 58 18.93 9.05 2.88
N ILE A 59 18.74 7.79 3.28
CA ILE A 59 18.39 7.40 4.65
C ILE A 59 19.27 6.22 5.05
N SER A 60 20.14 6.39 6.04
CA SER A 60 21.11 5.37 6.48
C SER A 60 20.50 4.29 7.40
N SER A 61 19.40 4.59 8.09
CA SER A 61 18.78 3.70 9.09
C SER A 61 17.64 2.87 8.51
N ASP A 62 17.71 1.55 8.61
CA ASP A 62 16.64 0.63 8.21
C ASP A 62 15.34 0.93 8.94
N LYS A 63 15.41 1.22 10.25
CA LYS A 63 14.23 1.61 11.05
C LYS A 63 13.54 2.83 10.44
N LYS A 64 14.32 3.86 10.09
CA LYS A 64 13.79 5.08 9.50
C LYS A 64 13.21 4.85 8.10
N ILE A 65 13.86 4.01 7.29
CA ILE A 65 13.33 3.60 5.97
C ILE A 65 11.95 2.95 6.14
N ILE A 66 11.81 1.99 7.06
CA ILE A 66 10.54 1.30 7.32
C ILE A 66 9.45 2.27 7.80
N GLU A 67 9.79 3.20 8.70
CA GLU A 67 8.87 4.25 9.16
C GLU A 67 8.37 5.11 8.01
N VAL A 68 9.28 5.56 7.13
CA VAL A 68 8.94 6.38 5.97
C VAL A 68 8.06 5.60 4.98
N VAL A 69 8.42 4.37 4.64
CA VAL A 69 7.65 3.52 3.73
C VAL A 69 6.23 3.29 4.28
N ASN A 70 6.08 2.93 5.56
CA ASN A 70 4.77 2.73 6.16
C ASN A 70 3.94 4.03 6.24
N LYS A 71 4.58 5.19 6.38
CA LYS A 71 3.91 6.50 6.36
C LYS A 71 3.41 6.86 4.96
N ILE A 72 4.23 6.61 3.94
CA ILE A 72 3.87 6.81 2.53
C ILE A 72 2.73 5.88 2.14
N ALA A 73 2.81 4.61 2.55
CA ALA A 73 1.89 3.55 2.16
C ALA A 73 1.77 3.44 0.62
N PRO A 74 2.87 3.11 -0.08
CA PRO A 74 2.91 3.14 -1.52
C PRO A 74 1.99 2.11 -2.15
N GLU A 75 1.51 2.41 -3.34
CA GLU A 75 0.81 1.46 -4.20
C GLU A 75 1.73 0.29 -4.57
N HIS A 76 2.91 0.61 -5.09
CA HIS A 76 3.98 -0.35 -5.39
C HIS A 76 5.21 -0.08 -4.53
N LEU A 77 5.74 -1.10 -3.88
CA LEU A 77 6.98 -1.06 -3.14
C LEU A 77 7.97 -2.06 -3.71
N GLU A 78 9.12 -1.61 -4.18
CA GLU A 78 10.22 -2.49 -4.54
C GLU A 78 11.26 -2.54 -3.42
N LEU A 79 11.50 -3.73 -2.88
CA LEU A 79 12.55 -4.00 -1.91
C LEU A 79 13.77 -4.61 -2.63
N ASN A 80 14.49 -3.79 -3.39
CA ASN A 80 15.70 -4.21 -4.11
C ASN A 80 16.93 -4.24 -3.19
N LEU A 81 16.86 -5.09 -2.16
CA LEU A 81 17.85 -5.23 -1.09
C LEU A 81 18.33 -6.68 -0.98
N LYS A 82 19.60 -6.91 -0.63
CA LYS A 82 20.10 -8.26 -0.35
C LYS A 82 19.38 -8.93 0.82
N ASN A 83 19.02 -8.15 1.85
CA ASN A 83 18.37 -8.61 3.08
C ASN A 83 16.87 -8.28 3.14
N TYR A 84 16.18 -8.19 2.00
CA TYR A 84 14.77 -7.79 1.94
C TYR A 84 13.84 -8.61 2.88
N LYS A 85 14.18 -9.88 3.15
CA LYS A 85 13.41 -10.75 4.06
C LYS A 85 13.25 -10.16 5.46
N SER A 86 14.22 -9.38 5.95
CA SER A 86 14.15 -8.74 7.26
C SER A 86 13.22 -7.52 7.30
N PHE A 87 12.83 -7.00 6.13
CA PHE A 87 11.90 -5.88 5.99
C PHE A 87 10.45 -6.34 5.94
N ILE A 88 10.17 -7.51 5.34
CA ILE A 88 8.80 -8.02 5.10
C ILE A 88 7.91 -7.92 6.35
N PRO A 89 8.28 -8.45 7.54
CA PRO A 89 7.40 -8.42 8.70
C PRO A 89 7.20 -7.02 9.31
N LYS A 90 7.96 -6.03 8.84
CA LYS A 90 7.93 -4.66 9.34
C LYS A 90 7.19 -3.69 8.41
N ILE A 91 7.00 -4.06 7.14
CA ILE A 91 6.19 -3.29 6.20
C ILE A 91 4.72 -3.66 6.44
N LYS A 92 3.93 -2.67 6.80
CA LYS A 92 2.51 -2.83 7.12
C LYS A 92 1.60 -2.25 6.03
N ASN A 93 2.09 -1.25 5.33
CA ASN A 93 1.29 -0.44 4.42
C ASN A 93 1.96 -0.40 3.05
N ALA A 94 1.52 -1.26 2.14
CA ALA A 94 1.85 -1.22 0.72
C ALA A 94 0.77 -1.98 -0.06
N GLY A 95 0.46 -1.55 -1.26
CA GLY A 95 -0.50 -2.23 -2.14
C GLY A 95 0.08 -3.54 -2.68
N SER A 96 1.29 -3.48 -3.23
CA SER A 96 2.07 -4.62 -3.71
C SER A 96 3.53 -4.47 -3.30
N ILE A 97 4.22 -5.59 -3.03
CA ILE A 97 5.64 -5.60 -2.64
C ILE A 97 6.43 -6.52 -3.56
N CYS A 98 7.31 -5.94 -4.37
CA CYS A 98 8.26 -6.64 -5.22
C CYS A 98 9.55 -6.94 -4.44
N LEU A 99 10.00 -8.19 -4.44
CA LEU A 99 11.09 -8.66 -3.59
C LEU A 99 12.34 -9.04 -4.39
N GLY A 100 13.41 -8.29 -4.18
CA GLY A 100 14.71 -8.55 -4.81
C GLY A 100 14.79 -8.03 -6.26
N LYS A 101 15.95 -8.22 -6.88
CA LYS A 101 16.32 -7.57 -8.15
C LYS A 101 15.56 -8.03 -9.40
N TYR A 102 14.84 -9.14 -9.33
CA TYR A 102 14.13 -9.69 -10.49
C TYR A 102 12.61 -9.45 -10.43
N ALA A 103 12.10 -8.99 -9.30
CA ALA A 103 10.69 -8.68 -9.14
C ALA A 103 10.49 -7.18 -9.42
N VAL A 104 10.37 -6.83 -10.68
CA VAL A 104 10.11 -5.46 -11.12
C VAL A 104 8.61 -5.20 -11.21
N MET A 105 8.19 -3.96 -10.99
CA MET A 105 6.78 -3.56 -10.94
C MET A 105 6.01 -3.99 -12.18
N ALA A 106 6.53 -3.76 -13.37
CA ALA A 106 5.87 -4.12 -14.63
C ALA A 106 5.47 -5.61 -14.72
N MET A 107 6.22 -6.51 -14.09
CA MET A 107 5.84 -7.93 -14.05
C MET A 107 4.56 -8.14 -13.23
N THR A 108 4.35 -7.36 -12.16
CA THR A 108 3.16 -7.48 -11.31
C THR A 108 1.90 -7.00 -12.01
N ASP A 109 2.04 -6.06 -12.95
CA ASP A 109 0.91 -5.50 -13.68
C ASP A 109 0.41 -6.41 -14.81
N TYR A 110 1.30 -7.28 -15.34
CA TYR A 110 0.96 -8.02 -16.55
C TYR A 110 0.92 -9.54 -16.39
N ASN A 111 1.88 -10.17 -15.73
CA ASN A 111 2.06 -11.61 -15.96
C ASN A 111 2.38 -12.50 -14.74
N VAL A 112 2.52 -11.97 -13.54
CA VAL A 112 2.83 -12.79 -12.34
C VAL A 112 1.62 -13.18 -11.51
N GLY A 113 0.41 -12.88 -11.99
CA GLY A 113 -0.86 -13.32 -11.36
C GLY A 113 -1.37 -12.41 -10.25
N SER A 114 -0.65 -11.36 -9.88
CA SER A 114 -1.16 -10.31 -8.98
C SER A 114 -2.18 -9.41 -9.72
N ASN A 115 -3.10 -8.82 -8.96
CA ASN A 115 -4.01 -7.81 -9.51
C ASN A 115 -3.31 -6.44 -9.51
N HIS A 116 -3.45 -5.69 -10.61
CA HIS A 116 -2.88 -4.34 -10.75
C HIS A 116 -3.81 -3.24 -10.20
N ILE A 117 -5.04 -3.55 -9.80
CA ILE A 117 -5.94 -2.60 -9.13
C ILE A 117 -5.57 -2.58 -7.65
N LEU A 118 -4.74 -1.64 -7.28
CA LEU A 118 -4.12 -1.52 -5.98
C LEU A 118 -4.59 -0.25 -5.25
N PRO A 119 -4.46 -0.19 -3.92
CA PRO A 119 -4.78 1.00 -3.16
C PRO A 119 -3.79 2.13 -3.46
N THR A 120 -4.29 3.29 -3.88
CA THR A 120 -3.54 4.49 -4.25
C THR A 120 -3.59 5.57 -3.18
N ASN A 121 -2.79 6.63 -3.31
CA ASN A 121 -2.83 7.82 -2.45
C ASN A 121 -2.75 7.51 -0.94
N GLY A 122 -1.94 6.52 -0.58
CA GLY A 122 -1.75 6.13 0.82
C GLY A 122 -2.90 5.32 1.43
N SER A 123 -3.90 4.91 0.63
CA SER A 123 -5.01 4.07 1.10
C SER A 123 -4.60 2.65 1.48
N ALA A 124 -3.39 2.21 1.13
CA ALA A 124 -2.82 0.94 1.60
C ALA A 124 -2.68 0.84 3.14
N LYS A 125 -2.96 1.91 3.88
CA LYS A 125 -3.09 1.91 5.35
C LYS A 125 -4.32 1.18 5.86
N TYR A 126 -5.38 1.10 5.04
CA TYR A 126 -6.68 0.55 5.44
C TYR A 126 -7.40 -0.23 4.32
N SER A 127 -6.83 -0.29 3.12
CA SER A 127 -7.39 -0.97 1.97
C SER A 127 -6.38 -1.91 1.35
N SER A 128 -6.86 -2.95 0.67
CA SER A 128 -6.07 -3.91 -0.11
C SER A 128 -6.37 -3.77 -1.60
N GLY A 129 -5.56 -4.39 -2.45
CA GLY A 129 -5.87 -4.55 -3.86
C GLY A 129 -7.12 -5.41 -4.09
N VAL A 130 -7.74 -5.28 -5.25
CA VAL A 130 -8.91 -6.06 -5.62
C VAL A 130 -8.60 -7.56 -5.58
N SER A 131 -9.46 -8.31 -4.93
CA SER A 131 -9.37 -9.76 -4.81
C SER A 131 -10.75 -10.39 -5.00
N VAL A 132 -10.77 -11.73 -5.08
CA VAL A 132 -12.04 -12.49 -5.16
C VAL A 132 -12.97 -12.16 -3.99
N ASN A 133 -12.43 -11.81 -2.82
CA ASN A 133 -13.21 -11.47 -1.64
C ASN A 133 -14.13 -10.26 -1.84
N GLU A 134 -13.78 -9.32 -2.75
CA GLU A 134 -14.61 -8.16 -3.07
C GLU A 134 -15.94 -8.53 -3.74
N PHE A 135 -16.00 -9.73 -4.32
CA PHE A 135 -17.20 -10.26 -4.99
C PHE A 135 -18.04 -11.14 -4.08
N TYR A 136 -17.65 -11.35 -2.82
CA TYR A 136 -18.45 -12.08 -1.83
C TYR A 136 -19.27 -11.13 -0.97
N LYS A 137 -20.57 -11.42 -0.88
CA LYS A 137 -21.46 -10.77 0.08
C LYS A 137 -21.45 -11.57 1.39
N ARG A 138 -21.23 -10.90 2.50
CA ARG A 138 -21.31 -11.49 3.85
C ARG A 138 -22.66 -11.17 4.47
N ILE A 139 -23.34 -12.18 5.00
CA ILE A 139 -24.60 -12.05 5.72
C ILE A 139 -24.43 -12.78 7.05
N SER A 140 -24.74 -12.08 8.14
CA SER A 140 -24.73 -12.69 9.47
C SER A 140 -26.06 -13.37 9.75
N TYR A 141 -26.04 -14.64 10.12
CA TYR A 141 -27.20 -15.36 10.62
C TYR A 141 -27.02 -15.51 12.13
N ILE A 142 -27.97 -14.96 12.89
CA ILE A 142 -27.90 -14.96 14.35
C ILE A 142 -29.09 -15.73 14.88
N ASN A 143 -28.85 -16.75 15.70
CA ASN A 143 -29.85 -17.48 16.43
C ASN A 143 -29.41 -17.60 17.89
N LEU A 144 -30.29 -17.22 18.80
CA LEU A 144 -30.06 -17.31 20.24
C LEU A 144 -31.03 -18.32 20.87
N SER A 145 -30.50 -19.18 21.75
CA SER A 145 -31.32 -19.96 22.63
C SER A 145 -31.89 -19.10 23.76
N LYS A 146 -32.94 -19.59 24.45
CA LYS A 146 -33.48 -18.94 25.66
C LYS A 146 -32.39 -18.68 26.69
N LYS A 147 -31.55 -19.68 26.97
CA LYS A 147 -30.41 -19.55 27.88
C LYS A 147 -29.39 -18.50 27.38
N GLY A 148 -29.20 -18.38 26.08
CA GLY A 148 -28.31 -17.39 25.49
C GLY A 148 -28.79 -15.96 25.71
N ILE A 149 -30.08 -15.69 25.49
CA ILE A 149 -30.63 -14.35 25.73
C ILE A 149 -30.68 -14.02 27.23
N GLU A 150 -31.02 -14.98 28.10
CA GLU A 150 -30.98 -14.81 29.56
C GLU A 150 -29.58 -14.45 30.08
N SER A 151 -28.52 -15.03 29.47
CA SER A 151 -27.12 -14.77 29.85
C SER A 151 -26.59 -13.44 29.33
N LEU A 152 -26.92 -13.07 28.09
CA LEU A 152 -26.36 -11.87 27.43
C LEU A 152 -27.24 -10.63 27.61
N GLY A 153 -28.55 -10.81 27.80
CA GLY A 153 -29.52 -9.74 27.91
C GLY A 153 -29.18 -8.64 28.92
N PRO A 154 -28.76 -8.96 30.14
CA PRO A 154 -28.43 -7.93 31.12
C PRO A 154 -27.37 -6.92 30.64
N SER A 155 -26.35 -7.38 29.92
CA SER A 155 -25.33 -6.52 29.34
C SER A 155 -25.87 -5.66 28.20
N VAL A 156 -26.71 -6.23 27.36
CA VAL A 156 -27.38 -5.50 26.26
C VAL A 156 -28.28 -4.40 26.80
N ILE A 157 -29.13 -4.71 27.79
CA ILE A 157 -29.99 -3.73 28.47
C ILE A 157 -29.18 -2.58 29.05
N THR A 158 -28.07 -2.90 29.74
CA THR A 158 -27.17 -1.90 30.33
C THR A 158 -26.61 -0.95 29.25
N LEU A 159 -26.08 -1.49 28.16
CA LEU A 159 -25.51 -0.71 27.08
C LEU A 159 -26.58 0.13 26.37
N ALA A 160 -27.74 -0.47 26.04
CA ALA A 160 -28.84 0.23 25.40
C ALA A 160 -29.35 1.42 26.24
N ASN A 161 -29.47 1.24 27.57
CA ASN A 161 -29.85 2.33 28.47
C ASN A 161 -28.77 3.42 28.53
N TYR A 162 -27.49 3.05 28.52
CA TYR A 162 -26.38 4.00 28.49
C TYR A 162 -26.40 4.86 27.22
N GLU A 163 -26.78 4.27 26.09
CA GLU A 163 -26.96 4.97 24.82
C GLU A 163 -28.29 5.72 24.68
N GLY A 164 -29.18 5.64 25.70
CA GLY A 164 -30.50 6.26 25.65
C GLY A 164 -31.51 5.53 24.75
N LEU A 165 -31.25 4.28 24.40
CA LEU A 165 -32.08 3.46 23.48
C LEU A 165 -33.04 2.56 24.26
N ALA A 166 -34.03 3.15 24.93
CA ALA A 166 -34.99 2.43 25.77
C ALA A 166 -35.77 1.32 25.02
N GLY A 167 -36.11 1.51 23.75
CA GLY A 167 -36.75 0.49 22.93
C GLY A 167 -35.89 -0.74 22.70
N HIS A 168 -34.58 -0.56 22.55
CA HIS A 168 -33.61 -1.67 22.46
C HIS A 168 -33.53 -2.43 23.80
N ALA A 169 -33.50 -1.71 24.92
CA ALA A 169 -33.52 -2.34 26.25
C ALA A 169 -34.76 -3.15 26.52
N GLN A 170 -35.92 -2.68 26.04
CA GLN A 170 -37.24 -3.37 26.22
C GLN A 170 -37.40 -4.60 25.33
N SER A 171 -36.62 -4.69 24.24
CA SER A 171 -36.71 -5.82 23.30
C SER A 171 -36.00 -7.08 23.75
N VAL A 172 -35.27 -6.99 24.85
CA VAL A 172 -34.47 -8.08 25.48
C VAL A 172 -35.17 -8.60 26.73
#